data_34380d69ec09e10597039ccf059db127
#
_entry.id   34380d69ec09e10597039ccf059db127
#
_cell.length_a   1.000
_cell.length_b   1.000
_cell.length_c   1.000
_cell.angle_alpha   90.00
_cell.angle_beta   90.00
_cell.angle_gamma   90.00
#
_symmetry.space_group_name_H-M   'P 1'
#
loop_
_entity.id
_entity.type
_entity.pdbx_description
1 polymer ?
#
loop_
_entity_poly.entity_id
_entity_poly.type
_entity_poly.pdbx_seq_one_letter_code
_entity_poly.pdbx_strand_id
1 'polypeptide(L)'
;MRFNNPDDAAATARDIHQNLLTVDDGTGLETAESIDILPHTLVSTGQTNFNAGPEVSVNAFTPHGDYLLYTWAKAPAADKDWTAKAVATALQLQEPLIDRFPATPTRAQNGGQSAELPMIDQDKVLIYAIPEDDAQAQLGDDMAAYGPRGMAHRSTNPPLTYKVLTDAGSDHNAVYKTTVYRAKDDAGAETILTEFYNDLLAEGFTAAPTPQGLPDAKCATKDTVNGTQDYCMVANGRYVGEASGTDNKKDVDQQISAQYLILEHADQNAE
;
A
#
# COMPACT_ATOMS: atom_id res chain seq x y z
N MET A 1 1.79 14.60 5.61
CA MET A 1 0.98 15.24 6.67
C MET A 1 0.42 16.55 6.14
N ARG A 2 -0.80 16.96 6.55
CA ARG A 2 -1.42 18.22 6.14
C ARG A 2 -1.62 19.13 7.34
N PHE A 3 -1.37 20.42 7.17
CA PHE A 3 -1.44 21.46 8.18
C PHE A 3 -2.49 22.53 7.82
N ASN A 4 -2.74 23.47 8.72
CA ASN A 4 -3.69 24.55 8.47
C ASN A 4 -3.16 25.61 7.50
N ASN A 5 -1.85 25.74 7.40
CA ASN A 5 -1.15 26.69 6.54
C ASN A 5 0.29 26.23 6.24
N PRO A 6 0.96 26.84 5.25
CA PRO A 6 2.33 26.49 4.86
C PRO A 6 3.38 26.75 5.96
N ASP A 7 3.17 27.75 6.81
CA ASP A 7 4.12 28.10 7.88
C ASP A 7 4.17 27.00 8.95
N ASP A 8 3.03 26.42 9.31
CA ASP A 8 2.94 25.29 10.23
C ASP A 8 3.62 24.05 9.65
N ALA A 9 3.44 23.79 8.35
CA ALA A 9 4.11 22.69 7.66
C ALA A 9 5.64 22.85 7.69
N ALA A 10 6.12 24.06 7.39
CA ALA A 10 7.55 24.38 7.39
C ALA A 10 8.15 24.38 8.81
N ALA A 11 7.40 24.86 9.81
CA ALA A 11 7.83 24.83 11.21
C ALA A 11 7.98 23.37 11.70
N THR A 12 6.95 22.55 11.44
CA THR A 12 6.98 21.13 11.82
C THR A 12 8.12 20.37 11.13
N ALA A 13 8.41 20.67 9.86
CA ALA A 13 9.56 20.09 9.17
C ALA A 13 10.87 20.37 9.92
N ARG A 14 11.07 21.63 10.34
CA ARG A 14 12.26 22.02 11.12
C ARG A 14 12.33 21.35 12.48
N ASP A 15 11.19 21.28 13.19
CA ASP A 15 11.13 20.70 14.53
C ASP A 15 11.43 19.20 14.50
N ILE A 16 10.85 18.45 13.56
CA ILE A 16 11.10 17.01 13.41
C ILE A 16 12.58 16.80 13.02
N HIS A 17 13.07 17.53 12.01
CA HIS A 17 14.47 17.42 11.59
C HIS A 17 15.41 17.72 12.73
N GLN A 18 15.20 18.81 13.49
CA GLN A 18 16.03 19.16 14.65
C GLN A 18 15.99 18.07 15.74
N ASN A 19 14.84 17.45 15.94
CA ASN A 19 14.69 16.36 16.91
C ASN A 19 15.60 15.17 16.55
N LEU A 20 15.63 14.73 15.30
CA LEU A 20 16.49 13.64 14.84
C LEU A 20 18.00 13.93 15.03
N LEU A 21 18.38 15.21 15.02
CA LEU A 21 19.76 15.63 15.21
C LEU A 21 20.18 15.75 16.69
N THR A 22 19.22 15.81 17.61
CA THR A 22 19.51 16.18 19.01
C THR A 22 18.99 15.21 20.05
N VAL A 23 18.05 14.36 19.69
CA VAL A 23 17.43 13.39 20.61
C VAL A 23 17.74 11.98 20.12
N ASP A 24 18.51 11.24 20.91
CA ASP A 24 18.79 9.83 20.65
C ASP A 24 17.66 8.98 21.24
N ASP A 25 16.90 8.33 20.38
CA ASP A 25 15.82 7.41 20.75
C ASP A 25 16.30 5.94 20.89
N GLY A 26 17.61 5.73 20.87
CA GLY A 26 18.24 4.42 20.90
C GLY A 26 18.69 3.91 19.52
N THR A 27 18.42 4.66 18.45
CA THR A 27 18.90 4.35 17.09
C THR A 27 20.14 5.14 16.71
N GLY A 28 20.54 6.10 17.54
CA GLY A 28 21.66 7.04 17.35
C GLY A 28 21.18 8.38 16.78
N LEU A 29 22.04 9.41 16.96
CA LEU A 29 21.76 10.73 16.38
C LEU A 29 22.01 10.72 14.88
N GLU A 30 21.14 11.39 14.13
CA GLU A 30 21.33 11.61 12.71
C GLU A 30 22.24 12.84 12.44
N THR A 31 22.75 12.90 11.23
CA THR A 31 23.59 14.02 10.77
C THR A 31 22.84 14.81 9.69
N ALA A 32 22.75 16.14 9.88
CA ALA A 32 22.16 17.01 8.86
C ALA A 32 23.03 17.01 7.59
N GLU A 33 22.37 16.95 6.44
CA GLU A 33 23.02 17.04 5.13
C GLU A 33 22.33 18.06 4.24
N SER A 34 23.12 18.73 3.38
CA SER A 34 22.63 19.53 2.28
C SER A 34 22.89 18.77 0.98
N ILE A 35 21.82 18.51 0.23
CA ILE A 35 21.87 17.75 -1.01
C ILE A 35 21.40 18.64 -2.16
N ASP A 36 22.26 18.93 -3.13
CA ASP A 36 22.03 19.91 -4.20
C ASP A 36 20.76 19.64 -5.02
N ILE A 37 20.43 18.36 -5.23
CA ILE A 37 19.22 17.96 -5.96
C ILE A 37 17.93 18.06 -5.14
N LEU A 38 18.04 18.44 -3.85
CA LEU A 38 16.93 18.59 -2.89
C LEU A 38 16.95 19.96 -2.21
N PRO A 39 16.93 21.07 -2.95
CA PRO A 39 17.24 22.41 -2.41
C PRO A 39 16.22 22.93 -1.39
N HIS A 40 15.01 22.39 -1.38
CA HIS A 40 13.91 22.82 -0.47
C HIS A 40 13.57 21.77 0.59
N THR A 41 14.43 20.77 0.76
CA THR A 41 14.21 19.63 1.64
C THR A 41 15.20 19.67 2.80
N LEU A 42 14.71 19.52 4.03
CA LEU A 42 15.56 19.27 5.17
C LEU A 42 15.92 17.78 5.19
N VAL A 43 17.22 17.48 5.15
CA VAL A 43 17.72 16.12 5.05
C VAL A 43 18.57 15.80 6.24
N SER A 44 18.34 14.62 6.84
CA SER A 44 19.25 14.01 7.80
C SER A 44 19.58 12.58 7.38
N THR A 45 20.77 12.13 7.78
CA THR A 45 21.26 10.78 7.48
C THR A 45 21.60 10.04 8.76
N GLY A 46 21.12 8.80 8.86
CA GLY A 46 21.49 7.84 9.88
C GLY A 46 22.38 6.73 9.31
N GLN A 47 23.22 6.15 10.15
CA GLN A 47 23.99 4.95 9.81
C GLN A 47 23.60 3.82 10.75
N THR A 48 23.32 2.67 10.19
CA THR A 48 23.02 1.46 10.94
C THR A 48 23.91 0.32 10.49
N ASN A 49 24.34 -0.50 11.44
CA ASN A 49 25.12 -1.70 11.16
C ASN A 49 24.26 -2.92 11.51
N PHE A 50 23.63 -3.51 10.51
CA PHE A 50 22.94 -4.79 10.64
C PHE A 50 23.82 -5.94 10.15
N ASN A 51 23.36 -7.18 10.35
CA ASN A 51 24.07 -8.41 9.96
C ASN A 51 24.47 -8.47 8.48
N ALA A 52 23.83 -7.68 7.62
CA ALA A 52 24.12 -7.59 6.18
C ALA A 52 25.21 -6.55 5.82
N GLY A 53 25.75 -5.82 6.81
CA GLY A 53 26.76 -4.77 6.62
C GLY A 53 26.26 -3.37 6.93
N PRO A 54 27.11 -2.33 6.72
CA PRO A 54 26.75 -0.94 6.99
C PRO A 54 25.72 -0.44 5.98
N GLU A 55 24.65 0.16 6.48
CA GLU A 55 23.60 0.80 5.72
C GLU A 55 23.50 2.28 6.05
N VAL A 56 23.04 3.07 5.09
CA VAL A 56 22.71 4.49 5.27
C VAL A 56 21.22 4.69 5.02
N SER A 57 20.57 5.43 5.91
CA SER A 57 19.21 5.92 5.72
C SER A 57 19.23 7.43 5.48
N VAL A 58 18.33 7.90 4.65
CA VAL A 58 18.06 9.31 4.39
C VAL A 58 16.64 9.59 4.82
N ASN A 59 16.45 10.53 5.73
CA ASN A 59 15.17 11.10 6.13
C ASN A 59 15.05 12.49 5.50
N ALA A 60 13.99 12.69 4.73
CA ALA A 60 13.78 13.91 3.95
C ALA A 60 12.42 14.54 4.28
N PHE A 61 12.43 15.79 4.72
CA PHE A 61 11.25 16.57 5.12
C PHE A 61 11.11 17.74 4.16
N THR A 62 10.12 17.67 3.26
CA THR A 62 9.88 18.66 2.23
C THR A 62 8.57 19.40 2.48
N PRO A 63 8.59 20.68 2.91
CA PRO A 63 7.38 21.50 2.93
C PRO A 63 6.88 21.75 1.50
N HIS A 64 5.58 21.51 1.26
CA HIS A 64 4.93 21.71 -0.02
C HIS A 64 3.52 22.28 0.18
N GLY A 65 3.36 23.60 0.08
CA GLY A 65 2.13 24.27 0.46
C GLY A 65 1.73 23.92 1.90
N ASP A 66 0.48 23.55 2.13
CA ASP A 66 -0.03 23.13 3.44
C ASP A 66 0.44 21.73 3.85
N TYR A 67 1.27 21.08 3.05
CA TYR A 67 1.72 19.72 3.31
C TYR A 67 3.17 19.66 3.74
N LEU A 68 3.47 18.68 4.58
CA LEU A 68 4.83 18.18 4.82
C LEU A 68 4.92 16.78 4.22
N LEU A 69 5.77 16.66 3.21
CA LEU A 69 6.11 15.38 2.58
C LEU A 69 7.29 14.78 3.35
N TYR A 70 7.10 13.59 3.87
CA TYR A 70 8.17 12.80 4.48
C TYR A 70 8.54 11.66 3.53
N THR A 71 9.79 11.63 3.14
CA THR A 71 10.34 10.58 2.28
C THR A 71 11.53 9.95 2.98
N TRP A 72 11.54 8.64 3.05
CA TRP A 72 12.62 7.86 3.62
C TRP A 72 13.20 6.93 2.56
N ALA A 73 14.51 6.84 2.49
CA ALA A 73 15.24 5.92 1.63
C ALA A 73 16.41 5.29 2.39
N LYS A 74 16.64 4.00 2.13
CA LYS A 74 17.69 3.22 2.77
C LYS A 74 18.43 2.40 1.72
N ALA A 75 19.75 2.31 1.85
CA ALA A 75 20.60 1.53 0.96
C ALA A 75 21.88 1.08 1.69
N PRO A 76 22.64 0.11 1.13
CA PRO A 76 24.02 -0.13 1.55
C PRO A 76 24.83 1.18 1.54
N ALA A 77 25.72 1.35 2.49
CA ALA A 77 26.48 2.61 2.63
C ALA A 77 27.30 3.00 1.38
N ALA A 78 27.66 2.02 0.55
CA ALA A 78 28.31 2.24 -0.73
C ALA A 78 27.41 2.91 -1.78
N ASP A 79 26.09 2.81 -1.63
CA ASP A 79 25.07 3.30 -2.56
C ASP A 79 24.36 4.56 -2.04
N LYS A 80 24.99 5.32 -1.16
CA LYS A 80 24.41 6.54 -0.56
C LYS A 80 23.82 7.51 -1.60
N ASP A 81 24.51 7.72 -2.72
CA ASP A 81 24.02 8.62 -3.79
C ASP A 81 22.69 8.17 -4.41
N TRP A 82 22.39 6.87 -4.35
CA TRP A 82 21.12 6.35 -4.81
C TRP A 82 19.97 6.82 -3.92
N THR A 83 20.16 6.90 -2.60
CA THR A 83 19.10 7.33 -1.67
C THR A 83 18.63 8.74 -1.96
N ALA A 84 19.55 9.67 -2.23
CA ALA A 84 19.21 11.05 -2.61
C ALA A 84 18.40 11.11 -3.93
N LYS A 85 18.82 10.33 -4.93
CA LYS A 85 18.10 10.23 -6.22
C LYS A 85 16.71 9.60 -6.04
N ALA A 86 16.57 8.59 -5.19
CA ALA A 86 15.29 7.96 -4.89
C ALA A 86 14.32 8.97 -4.24
N VAL A 87 14.79 9.75 -3.26
CA VAL A 87 14.01 10.84 -2.64
C VAL A 87 13.58 11.87 -3.69
N ALA A 88 14.51 12.36 -4.51
CA ALA A 88 14.20 13.34 -5.55
C ALA A 88 13.14 12.82 -6.54
N THR A 89 13.28 11.57 -6.96
CA THR A 89 12.30 10.92 -7.86
C THR A 89 10.93 10.79 -7.18
N ALA A 90 10.89 10.39 -5.90
CA ALA A 90 9.64 10.28 -5.15
C ALA A 90 8.94 11.65 -5.06
N LEU A 91 9.64 12.73 -4.76
CA LEU A 91 9.08 14.08 -4.69
C LEU A 91 8.56 14.54 -6.05
N GLN A 92 9.33 14.36 -7.13
CA GLN A 92 8.89 14.69 -8.50
C GLN A 92 7.58 14.00 -8.90
N LEU A 93 7.34 12.78 -8.39
CA LEU A 93 6.11 12.04 -8.64
C LEU A 93 4.98 12.44 -7.69
N GLN A 94 5.30 12.74 -6.42
CA GLN A 94 4.30 13.00 -5.38
C GLN A 94 3.77 14.43 -5.39
N GLU A 95 4.61 15.45 -5.58
CA GLU A 95 4.19 16.86 -5.57
C GLU A 95 3.06 17.15 -6.56
N PRO A 96 3.13 16.76 -7.85
CA PRO A 96 2.02 16.98 -8.78
C PRO A 96 0.74 16.23 -8.44
N LEU A 97 0.81 15.16 -7.63
CA LEU A 97 -0.37 14.44 -7.14
C LEU A 97 -1.02 15.20 -5.99
N ILE A 98 -0.21 15.74 -5.09
CA ILE A 98 -0.68 16.58 -3.98
C ILE A 98 -1.33 17.85 -4.51
N ASP A 99 -0.74 18.51 -5.51
CA ASP A 99 -1.30 19.73 -6.14
C ASP A 99 -2.70 19.52 -6.73
N ARG A 100 -3.00 18.31 -7.16
CA ARG A 100 -4.29 17.93 -7.74
C ARG A 100 -5.23 17.22 -6.76
N PHE A 101 -4.77 16.96 -5.52
CA PHE A 101 -5.55 16.25 -4.55
C PHE A 101 -6.71 17.13 -4.02
N PRO A 102 -7.98 16.71 -4.16
CA PRO A 102 -9.13 17.45 -3.67
C PRO A 102 -9.23 17.33 -2.15
N ALA A 103 -8.42 18.11 -1.45
CA ALA A 103 -8.31 18.01 0.00
C ALA A 103 -9.60 18.45 0.69
N THR A 104 -10.07 17.65 1.64
CA THR A 104 -11.17 18.03 2.54
C THR A 104 -10.80 19.30 3.32
N PRO A 105 -11.67 20.33 3.37
CA PRO A 105 -11.40 21.54 4.12
C PRO A 105 -11.10 21.26 5.59
N THR A 106 -10.10 21.93 6.16
CA THR A 106 -9.86 21.91 7.61
C THR A 106 -11.01 22.62 8.35
N ARG A 107 -11.16 22.38 9.65
CA ARG A 107 -12.17 23.12 10.45
C ARG A 107 -12.02 24.63 10.34
N ALA A 108 -10.79 25.15 10.29
CA ALA A 108 -10.51 26.57 10.12
C ALA A 108 -11.01 27.09 8.77
N GLN A 109 -10.80 26.33 7.69
CA GLN A 109 -11.26 26.67 6.35
C GLN A 109 -12.77 26.48 6.17
N ASN A 110 -13.42 25.69 7.03
CA ASN A 110 -14.86 25.39 7.01
C ASN A 110 -15.66 26.15 8.10
N GLY A 111 -15.22 27.31 8.50
CA GLY A 111 -15.95 28.17 9.46
C GLY A 111 -16.05 27.57 10.88
N GLY A 112 -15.12 26.74 11.29
CA GLY A 112 -15.09 26.08 12.60
C GLY A 112 -15.86 24.77 12.69
N GLN A 113 -16.54 24.35 11.61
CA GLN A 113 -17.29 23.11 11.54
C GLN A 113 -16.44 22.01 10.90
N SER A 114 -16.69 20.74 11.25
CA SER A 114 -16.11 19.62 10.54
C SER A 114 -16.67 19.57 9.12
N ALA A 115 -15.79 19.37 8.14
CA ALA A 115 -16.23 19.10 6.77
C ALA A 115 -16.85 17.70 6.69
N GLU A 116 -17.77 17.52 5.74
CA GLU A 116 -18.24 16.19 5.38
C GLU A 116 -17.08 15.38 4.81
N LEU A 117 -16.86 14.20 5.36
CA LEU A 117 -15.80 13.31 4.89
C LEU A 117 -16.28 12.57 3.63
N PRO A 118 -15.38 12.34 2.65
CA PRO A 118 -15.74 11.51 1.50
C PRO A 118 -16.09 10.10 1.96
N MET A 119 -17.03 9.48 1.27
CA MET A 119 -17.38 8.07 1.51
C MET A 119 -16.18 7.18 1.17
N ILE A 120 -15.80 6.29 2.08
CA ILE A 120 -14.62 5.44 1.93
C ILE A 120 -14.82 4.38 0.84
N ASP A 121 -16.05 3.92 0.68
CA ASP A 121 -16.42 2.88 -0.28
C ASP A 121 -17.62 3.33 -1.12
N GLN A 122 -17.38 4.30 -2.03
CA GLN A 122 -18.42 4.87 -2.88
C GLN A 122 -19.13 3.84 -3.76
N ASP A 123 -18.37 2.87 -4.24
CA ASP A 123 -18.85 1.85 -5.16
C ASP A 123 -19.25 0.54 -4.46
N LYS A 124 -19.27 0.55 -3.12
CA LYS A 124 -19.68 -0.59 -2.28
C LYS A 124 -18.91 -1.88 -2.60
N VAL A 125 -17.63 -1.79 -2.95
CA VAL A 125 -16.81 -2.97 -3.27
C VAL A 125 -16.41 -3.75 -2.01
N LEU A 126 -16.31 -3.07 -0.85
CA LEU A 126 -15.96 -3.71 0.44
C LEU A 126 -16.99 -4.76 0.88
N ILE A 127 -18.24 -4.66 0.46
CA ILE A 127 -19.27 -5.64 0.80
C ILE A 127 -18.97 -7.04 0.23
N TYR A 128 -18.08 -7.14 -0.75
CA TYR A 128 -17.68 -8.39 -1.38
C TYR A 128 -16.46 -9.04 -0.71
N ALA A 129 -15.70 -8.32 0.12
CA ALA A 129 -14.59 -8.88 0.86
C ALA A 129 -15.06 -9.50 2.17
N ILE A 130 -14.44 -10.61 2.58
CA ILE A 130 -14.72 -11.23 3.89
C ILE A 130 -14.14 -10.33 4.98
N PRO A 131 -14.95 -9.98 6.00
CA PRO A 131 -14.47 -9.14 7.11
C PRO A 131 -13.53 -9.91 8.05
N GLU A 132 -12.71 -9.18 8.78
CA GLU A 132 -11.96 -9.74 9.91
C GLU A 132 -12.91 -10.24 11.01
N ASP A 133 -12.46 -11.26 11.74
CA ASP A 133 -13.24 -11.83 12.86
C ASP A 133 -13.28 -10.91 14.09
N ASP A 134 -12.36 -9.92 14.14
CA ASP A 134 -12.28 -8.98 15.25
C ASP A 134 -13.14 -7.75 14.98
N ALA A 135 -14.11 -7.50 15.88
CA ALA A 135 -14.94 -6.29 15.87
C ALA A 135 -14.14 -4.98 16.03
N GLN A 136 -12.83 -5.07 16.24
CA GLN A 136 -11.91 -3.95 16.36
C GLN A 136 -11.16 -3.60 15.06
N ALA A 137 -11.45 -4.27 13.93
CA ALA A 137 -10.91 -3.89 12.64
C ALA A 137 -11.20 -2.40 12.37
N GLN A 138 -10.13 -1.62 12.31
CA GLN A 138 -10.24 -0.18 12.13
C GLN A 138 -10.25 0.14 10.64
N LEU A 139 -11.10 1.10 10.26
CA LEU A 139 -10.99 1.75 8.95
C LEU A 139 -9.58 2.31 8.78
N GLY A 140 -8.89 1.93 7.74
CA GLY A 140 -7.51 2.33 7.49
C GLY A 140 -6.80 1.33 6.57
N ASP A 141 -5.57 1.00 6.90
CA ASP A 141 -4.73 0.14 6.06
C ASP A 141 -5.30 -1.27 5.87
N ASP A 142 -6.05 -1.77 6.84
CA ASP A 142 -6.57 -3.14 6.85
C ASP A 142 -8.02 -3.27 6.36
N MET A 143 -8.73 -2.15 6.20
CA MET A 143 -10.09 -2.14 5.66
C MET A 143 -10.31 -0.87 4.84
N ALA A 144 -10.18 -0.98 3.53
CA ALA A 144 -10.41 0.14 2.62
C ALA A 144 -10.68 -0.31 1.18
N ALA A 145 -11.29 0.59 0.40
CA ALA A 145 -11.37 0.47 -1.05
C ALA A 145 -10.27 1.30 -1.71
N TYR A 146 -9.53 0.70 -2.61
CA TYR A 146 -8.38 1.32 -3.27
C TYR A 146 -8.54 1.29 -4.79
N GLY A 147 -8.22 2.37 -5.45
CA GLY A 147 -7.92 2.36 -6.87
C GLY A 147 -6.59 1.65 -7.18
N PRO A 148 -6.27 1.42 -8.46
CA PRO A 148 -5.06 0.69 -8.88
C PRO A 148 -3.76 1.22 -8.27
N ARG A 149 -3.64 2.55 -8.14
CA ARG A 149 -2.46 3.18 -7.53
C ARG A 149 -2.35 2.88 -6.03
N GLY A 150 -3.46 2.94 -5.30
CA GLY A 150 -3.51 2.61 -3.88
C GLY A 150 -3.14 1.15 -3.63
N MET A 151 -3.67 0.23 -4.44
CA MET A 151 -3.31 -1.20 -4.38
C MET A 151 -1.82 -1.42 -4.65
N ALA A 152 -1.24 -0.73 -5.63
CA ALA A 152 0.19 -0.82 -5.93
C ALA A 152 1.06 -0.44 -4.72
N HIS A 153 0.67 0.54 -3.92
CA HIS A 153 1.41 0.91 -2.71
C HIS A 153 1.39 -0.16 -1.61
N ARG A 154 0.45 -1.10 -1.67
CA ARG A 154 0.33 -2.22 -0.72
C ARG A 154 1.01 -3.50 -1.20
N SER A 155 1.43 -3.54 -2.44
CA SER A 155 1.97 -4.73 -3.12
C SER A 155 3.49 -4.83 -2.95
N THR A 156 4.02 -6.05 -2.97
CA THR A 156 5.46 -6.34 -3.03
C THR A 156 6.07 -5.98 -4.39
N ASN A 157 5.24 -5.93 -5.44
CA ASN A 157 5.63 -5.56 -6.80
C ASN A 157 4.76 -4.39 -7.33
N PRO A 158 4.96 -3.16 -6.83
CA PRO A 158 4.12 -2.01 -7.18
C PRO A 158 4.00 -1.73 -8.68
N PRO A 159 5.07 -1.79 -9.50
CA PRO A 159 4.98 -1.55 -10.94
C PRO A 159 4.09 -2.55 -11.65
N LEU A 160 4.22 -3.85 -11.32
CA LEU A 160 3.39 -4.90 -11.89
C LEU A 160 1.93 -4.73 -11.49
N THR A 161 1.66 -4.57 -10.19
CA THR A 161 0.29 -4.42 -9.67
C THR A 161 -0.42 -3.25 -10.32
N TYR A 162 0.24 -2.09 -10.41
CA TYR A 162 -0.33 -0.92 -11.07
C TYR A 162 -0.63 -1.18 -12.55
N LYS A 163 0.31 -1.80 -13.26
CA LYS A 163 0.13 -2.14 -14.68
C LYS A 163 -1.02 -3.12 -14.89
N VAL A 164 -1.03 -4.23 -14.18
CA VAL A 164 -2.04 -5.29 -14.32
C VAL A 164 -3.44 -4.75 -14.04
N LEU A 165 -3.62 -4.04 -12.93
CA LEU A 165 -4.93 -3.47 -12.57
C LEU A 165 -5.39 -2.41 -13.58
N THR A 166 -4.46 -1.59 -14.10
CA THR A 166 -4.79 -0.59 -15.13
C THR A 166 -5.19 -1.25 -16.45
N ASP A 167 -4.44 -2.25 -16.90
CA ASP A 167 -4.71 -2.97 -18.14
C ASP A 167 -6.03 -3.76 -18.06
N ALA A 168 -6.36 -4.33 -16.90
CA ALA A 168 -7.63 -4.99 -16.63
C ALA A 168 -8.81 -4.01 -16.50
N GLY A 169 -8.57 -2.70 -16.57
CA GLY A 169 -9.58 -1.67 -16.37
C GLY A 169 -10.19 -1.67 -14.98
N SER A 170 -9.38 -2.06 -13.97
CA SER A 170 -9.79 -2.00 -12.57
C SER A 170 -10.00 -0.55 -12.14
N ASP A 171 -11.05 -0.31 -11.38
CA ASP A 171 -11.38 0.99 -10.81
C ASP A 171 -11.24 1.02 -9.28
N HIS A 172 -11.88 0.08 -8.58
CA HIS A 172 -11.82 -0.05 -7.12
C HIS A 172 -11.64 -1.51 -6.70
N ASN A 173 -10.82 -1.68 -5.66
CA ASN A 173 -10.47 -2.98 -5.11
C ASN A 173 -10.65 -2.93 -3.60
N ALA A 174 -11.27 -3.95 -3.03
CA ALA A 174 -11.50 -4.04 -1.60
C ALA A 174 -10.36 -4.78 -0.90
N VAL A 175 -9.90 -4.23 0.21
CA VAL A 175 -8.98 -4.90 1.13
C VAL A 175 -9.66 -5.05 2.47
N TYR A 176 -9.74 -6.27 2.93
CA TYR A 176 -10.18 -6.65 4.28
C TYR A 176 -9.44 -7.94 4.64
N LYS A 177 -10.03 -8.91 5.36
CA LYS A 177 -9.42 -10.22 5.58
C LYS A 177 -9.10 -10.94 4.26
N THR A 178 -9.97 -10.79 3.27
CA THR A 178 -9.68 -11.15 1.89
C THR A 178 -9.54 -9.88 1.04
N THR A 179 -8.87 -10.01 -0.10
CA THR A 179 -8.81 -8.94 -1.09
C THR A 179 -9.73 -9.27 -2.27
N VAL A 180 -10.47 -8.27 -2.75
CA VAL A 180 -11.30 -8.41 -3.95
C VAL A 180 -10.89 -7.37 -4.96
N TYR A 181 -10.44 -7.82 -6.11
CA TYR A 181 -10.12 -6.98 -7.26
C TYR A 181 -11.33 -6.93 -8.19
N ARG A 182 -11.71 -5.73 -8.62
CA ARG A 182 -12.80 -5.52 -9.58
C ARG A 182 -12.22 -5.07 -10.91
N ALA A 183 -12.30 -5.93 -11.91
CA ALA A 183 -11.91 -5.60 -13.28
C ALA A 183 -13.08 -4.97 -14.06
N LYS A 184 -12.80 -4.52 -15.27
CA LYS A 184 -13.81 -4.01 -16.20
C LYS A 184 -14.78 -5.11 -16.65
N ASP A 185 -14.26 -6.30 -16.91
CA ASP A 185 -15.00 -7.47 -17.43
C ASP A 185 -14.28 -8.79 -17.02
N ASP A 186 -14.86 -9.92 -17.40
CA ASP A 186 -14.34 -11.26 -17.11
C ASP A 186 -12.93 -11.47 -17.68
N ALA A 187 -12.63 -10.91 -18.85
CA ALA A 187 -11.30 -11.01 -19.44
C ALA A 187 -10.25 -10.23 -18.63
N GLY A 188 -10.64 -9.08 -18.08
CA GLY A 188 -9.82 -8.32 -17.14
C GLY A 188 -9.57 -9.09 -15.83
N ALA A 189 -10.59 -9.76 -15.30
CA ALA A 189 -10.46 -10.61 -14.10
C ALA A 189 -9.50 -11.78 -14.35
N GLU A 190 -9.60 -12.45 -15.48
CA GLU A 190 -8.65 -13.52 -15.83
C GLU A 190 -7.22 -13.02 -16.01
N THR A 191 -7.05 -11.79 -16.51
CA THR A 191 -5.75 -11.13 -16.59
C THR A 191 -5.16 -10.91 -15.19
N ILE A 192 -5.95 -10.36 -14.25
CA ILE A 192 -5.51 -10.15 -12.86
C ILE A 192 -5.11 -11.48 -12.22
N LEU A 193 -5.99 -12.48 -12.30
CA LEU A 193 -5.76 -13.82 -11.73
C LEU A 193 -4.46 -14.45 -12.27
N THR A 194 -4.25 -14.37 -13.57
CA THR A 194 -3.10 -15.00 -14.21
C THR A 194 -1.80 -14.28 -13.90
N GLU A 195 -1.77 -12.96 -14.01
CA GLU A 195 -0.56 -12.17 -13.80
C GLU A 195 -0.12 -12.16 -12.34
N PHE A 196 -1.05 -12.06 -11.39
CA PHE A 196 -0.70 -12.12 -9.97
C PHE A 196 -0.24 -13.52 -9.54
N TYR A 197 -0.86 -14.56 -10.08
CA TYR A 197 -0.36 -15.91 -9.84
C TYR A 197 1.04 -16.14 -10.41
N ASN A 198 1.31 -15.64 -11.61
CA ASN A 198 2.64 -15.72 -12.23
C ASN A 198 3.69 -14.94 -11.42
N ASP A 199 3.32 -13.79 -10.83
CA ASP A 199 4.20 -13.01 -9.96
C ASP A 199 4.56 -13.80 -8.69
N LEU A 200 3.58 -14.45 -8.05
CA LEU A 200 3.85 -15.35 -6.91
C LEU A 200 4.86 -16.46 -7.29
N LEU A 201 4.68 -17.08 -8.45
CA LEU A 201 5.64 -18.12 -8.93
C LEU A 201 7.03 -17.52 -9.19
N ALA A 202 7.10 -16.30 -9.73
CA ALA A 202 8.38 -15.61 -9.96
C ALA A 202 9.07 -15.22 -8.64
N GLU A 203 8.31 -14.95 -7.58
CA GLU A 203 8.80 -14.71 -6.22
C GLU A 203 9.22 -16.01 -5.48
N GLY A 204 9.10 -17.18 -6.13
CA GLY A 204 9.55 -18.46 -5.61
C GLY A 204 8.49 -19.24 -4.82
N PHE A 205 7.22 -18.87 -4.97
CA PHE A 205 6.13 -19.75 -4.56
C PHE A 205 6.02 -20.96 -5.51
N THR A 206 5.46 -22.03 -5.03
CA THR A 206 5.18 -23.25 -5.81
C THR A 206 3.67 -23.49 -5.86
N ALA A 207 3.19 -24.04 -6.97
CA ALA A 207 1.78 -24.37 -7.10
C ALA A 207 1.32 -25.30 -5.96
N ALA A 208 0.19 -24.99 -5.37
CA ALA A 208 -0.44 -25.75 -4.30
C ALA A 208 -1.79 -26.33 -4.74
N PRO A 209 -2.25 -27.42 -4.11
CA PRO A 209 -3.59 -27.95 -4.36
C PRO A 209 -4.69 -26.93 -4.09
N THR A 210 -5.68 -26.89 -4.96
CA THR A 210 -6.87 -26.05 -4.84
C THR A 210 -7.93 -26.69 -3.94
N PRO A 211 -8.84 -25.92 -3.32
CA PRO A 211 -9.97 -26.47 -2.59
C PRO A 211 -10.83 -27.37 -3.45
N GLN A 212 -11.41 -28.41 -2.83
CA GLN A 212 -12.37 -29.26 -3.52
C GLN A 212 -13.59 -28.46 -3.99
N GLY A 213 -13.91 -28.57 -5.25
CA GLY A 213 -15.04 -27.83 -5.87
C GLY A 213 -14.66 -26.48 -6.49
N LEU A 214 -13.39 -26.06 -6.37
CA LEU A 214 -12.86 -24.85 -7.02
C LEU A 214 -11.66 -25.19 -7.92
N PRO A 215 -11.84 -25.99 -8.98
CA PRO A 215 -10.73 -26.45 -9.83
C PRO A 215 -10.03 -25.29 -10.57
N ASP A 216 -10.74 -24.20 -10.83
CA ASP A 216 -10.21 -23.03 -11.56
C ASP A 216 -9.51 -22.02 -10.64
N ALA A 217 -9.54 -22.23 -9.31
CA ALA A 217 -8.74 -21.45 -8.40
C ALA A 217 -7.24 -21.67 -8.64
N LYS A 218 -6.42 -20.67 -8.36
CA LYS A 218 -4.96 -20.76 -8.42
C LYS A 218 -4.41 -20.58 -7.01
N CYS A 219 -3.78 -21.62 -6.47
CA CYS A 219 -3.17 -21.59 -5.15
C CYS A 219 -1.67 -21.79 -5.23
N ALA A 220 -0.92 -21.12 -4.38
CA ALA A 220 0.52 -21.21 -4.28
C ALA A 220 0.97 -21.19 -2.82
N THR A 221 2.11 -21.83 -2.54
CA THR A 221 2.69 -21.93 -1.20
C THR A 221 4.19 -21.69 -1.23
N LYS A 222 4.75 -21.16 -0.13
CA LYS A 222 6.18 -20.92 0.03
C LYS A 222 6.59 -21.04 1.49
N ASP A 223 7.61 -21.85 1.77
CA ASP A 223 8.24 -21.89 3.08
C ASP A 223 9.15 -20.67 3.28
N THR A 224 8.99 -19.98 4.39
CA THR A 224 9.77 -18.81 4.78
C THR A 224 10.32 -18.98 6.20
N VAL A 225 11.19 -18.09 6.62
CA VAL A 225 11.70 -18.07 8.00
C VAL A 225 10.61 -17.78 9.05
N ASN A 226 9.47 -17.24 8.61
CA ASN A 226 8.32 -16.87 9.45
C ASN A 226 7.16 -17.88 9.36
N GLY A 227 7.36 -19.01 8.68
CA GLY A 227 6.33 -20.03 8.47
C GLY A 227 6.00 -20.24 6.98
N THR A 228 5.10 -21.18 6.72
CA THR A 228 4.61 -21.48 5.38
C THR A 228 3.53 -20.47 5.00
N GLN A 229 3.80 -19.69 3.96
CA GLN A 229 2.83 -18.75 3.38
C GLN A 229 1.99 -19.45 2.32
N ASP A 230 0.68 -19.33 2.42
CA ASP A 230 -0.30 -19.85 1.48
C ASP A 230 -1.11 -18.71 0.86
N TYR A 231 -1.31 -18.77 -0.45
CA TYR A 231 -2.16 -17.86 -1.23
C TYR A 231 -3.11 -18.66 -2.08
N CYS A 232 -4.36 -18.23 -2.18
CA CYS A 232 -5.32 -18.74 -3.15
C CYS A 232 -6.09 -17.57 -3.77
N MET A 233 -6.30 -17.66 -5.08
CA MET A 233 -7.09 -16.70 -5.85
C MET A 233 -8.12 -17.42 -6.71
N VAL A 234 -9.27 -16.78 -6.93
CA VAL A 234 -10.34 -17.30 -7.79
C VAL A 234 -11.04 -16.15 -8.49
N ALA A 235 -11.34 -16.32 -9.77
CA ALA A 235 -12.16 -15.38 -10.54
C ALA A 235 -13.61 -15.85 -10.60
N ASN A 236 -14.54 -14.87 -10.54
CA ASN A 236 -15.95 -15.08 -10.86
C ASN A 236 -16.51 -13.78 -11.47
N GLY A 237 -17.02 -13.87 -12.72
CA GLY A 237 -17.36 -12.68 -13.48
C GLY A 237 -16.17 -11.72 -13.58
N ARG A 238 -16.42 -10.45 -13.36
CA ARG A 238 -15.36 -9.42 -13.38
C ARG A 238 -14.56 -9.27 -12.07
N TYR A 239 -14.74 -10.14 -11.11
CA TYR A 239 -14.11 -10.09 -9.81
C TYR A 239 -13.05 -11.17 -9.64
N VAL A 240 -11.99 -10.84 -8.90
CA VAL A 240 -11.01 -11.81 -8.41
C VAL A 240 -10.96 -11.71 -6.90
N GLY A 241 -11.21 -12.80 -6.21
CA GLY A 241 -10.99 -12.92 -4.77
C GLY A 241 -9.61 -13.48 -4.48
N GLU A 242 -8.95 -12.96 -3.44
CA GLU A 242 -7.67 -13.44 -2.94
C GLU A 242 -7.75 -13.66 -1.43
N ALA A 243 -7.27 -14.81 -0.99
CA ALA A 243 -7.08 -15.15 0.41
C ALA A 243 -5.63 -15.56 0.66
N SER A 244 -5.06 -15.15 1.78
CA SER A 244 -3.70 -15.52 2.16
C SER A 244 -3.58 -15.76 3.66
N GLY A 245 -2.56 -16.52 4.06
CA GLY A 245 -2.30 -16.81 5.47
C GLY A 245 -0.94 -17.44 5.67
N THR A 246 -0.50 -17.50 6.93
CA THR A 246 0.74 -18.15 7.32
C THR A 246 0.42 -19.33 8.24
N ASP A 247 0.98 -20.52 7.95
CA ASP A 247 0.78 -21.76 8.70
C ASP A 247 -0.69 -22.19 8.86
N ASN A 248 -1.58 -21.73 7.97
CA ASN A 248 -3.01 -21.99 8.07
C ASN A 248 -3.70 -22.22 6.73
N LYS A 249 -3.15 -23.12 5.92
CA LYS A 249 -3.71 -23.45 4.59
C LYS A 249 -5.20 -23.80 4.63
N LYS A 250 -5.66 -24.48 5.69
CA LYS A 250 -7.07 -24.84 5.82
C LYS A 250 -7.98 -23.61 5.90
N ASP A 251 -7.56 -22.58 6.62
CA ASP A 251 -8.31 -21.32 6.73
C ASP A 251 -8.32 -20.58 5.37
N VAL A 252 -7.18 -20.54 4.67
CA VAL A 252 -7.09 -19.97 3.32
C VAL A 252 -8.02 -20.69 2.36
N ASP A 253 -8.07 -22.03 2.41
CA ASP A 253 -8.98 -22.83 1.57
C ASP A 253 -10.46 -22.55 1.88
N GLN A 254 -10.80 -22.34 3.15
CA GLN A 254 -12.16 -21.99 3.59
C GLN A 254 -12.52 -20.57 3.16
N GLN A 255 -11.62 -19.61 3.34
CA GLN A 255 -11.82 -18.22 2.95
C GLN A 255 -12.03 -18.10 1.44
N ILE A 256 -11.17 -18.71 0.61
CA ILE A 256 -11.31 -18.60 -0.85
C ILE A 256 -12.58 -19.28 -1.35
N SER A 257 -13.02 -20.37 -0.70
CA SER A 257 -14.27 -21.04 -1.03
C SER A 257 -15.49 -20.17 -0.69
N ALA A 258 -15.49 -19.53 0.48
CA ALA A 258 -16.51 -18.58 0.88
C ALA A 258 -16.50 -17.33 -0.03
N GLN A 259 -15.30 -16.84 -0.36
CA GLN A 259 -15.13 -15.70 -1.25
C GLN A 259 -15.71 -15.95 -2.64
N TYR A 260 -15.51 -17.14 -3.20
CA TYR A 260 -16.12 -17.52 -4.48
C TYR A 260 -17.66 -17.44 -4.44
N LEU A 261 -18.29 -17.97 -3.38
CA LEU A 261 -19.75 -17.90 -3.21
C LEU A 261 -20.27 -16.45 -3.06
N ILE A 262 -19.50 -15.58 -2.41
CA ILE A 262 -19.84 -14.15 -2.33
C ILE A 262 -19.81 -13.53 -3.73
N LEU A 263 -18.77 -13.84 -4.53
CA LEU A 263 -18.60 -13.29 -5.86
C LEU A 263 -19.64 -13.81 -6.87
N GLU A 264 -20.21 -15.01 -6.67
CA GLU A 264 -21.34 -15.49 -7.49
C GLU A 264 -22.56 -14.57 -7.43
N HIS A 265 -22.69 -13.82 -6.34
CA HIS A 265 -23.78 -12.88 -6.11
C HIS A 265 -23.35 -11.42 -6.24
N ALA A 266 -22.10 -11.16 -6.65
CA ALA A 266 -21.64 -9.81 -6.91
C ALA A 266 -22.47 -9.15 -8.02
N ASP A 267 -22.60 -7.82 -7.96
CA ASP A 267 -23.46 -7.01 -8.83
C ASP A 267 -24.98 -7.25 -8.70
N GLN A 268 -25.43 -8.33 -8.04
CA GLN A 268 -26.85 -8.55 -7.77
C GLN A 268 -27.37 -7.73 -6.57
N ASN A 269 -26.45 -7.31 -5.70
CA ASN A 269 -26.74 -6.54 -4.48
C ASN A 269 -26.27 -5.08 -4.57
N ALA A 270 -25.92 -4.61 -5.76
CA ALA A 270 -25.39 -3.26 -5.98
C ALA A 270 -26.48 -2.17 -6.10
N GLU A 271 -27.79 -2.52 -5.99
CA GLU A 271 -28.90 -1.58 -6.02
C GLU A 271 -29.20 -0.91 -4.66
#